data_d00812d00ff7c1ea895ebf62b2c46dfc
#
_entry.id   d00812d00ff7c1ea895ebf62b2c46dfc
#
_cell.length_a   1.000
_cell.length_b   1.000
_cell.length_c   1.000
_cell.angle_alpha   90.00
_cell.angle_beta   90.00
_cell.angle_gamma   90.00
#
_symmetry.space_group_name_H-M   'P 1'
#
loop_
_entity.id
_entity.type
_entity.pdbx_description
1 polymer ?
#
loop_
_entity_poly.entity_id
_entity_poly.type
_entity_poly.pdbx_seq_one_letter_code
_entity_poly.pdbx_strand_id
1 'polypeptide(L)'
;MKKNVVWWPAVVNETHMSKYGGYDYFEYSKKTWEYWCERNDCLFVPFTKPVEEDLFRYRINWQKAIFLFDELERRNIEYDQIALVDSSFMIRHDAPNFFEMTDRRLTAWRDMDNMRWIYESIQGYKNIFNGFE
;
A
#
# COMPACT_ATOMS: atom_id res chain seq x y z
N MET A 1 -13.99 -16.36 11.75
CA MET A 1 -12.55 -16.70 11.80
C MET A 1 -11.77 -15.56 11.15
N LYS A 2 -10.78 -15.05 11.84
CA LYS A 2 -9.94 -13.96 11.31
C LYS A 2 -9.14 -14.45 10.11
N LYS A 3 -9.15 -13.66 9.03
CA LYS A 3 -8.40 -13.96 7.82
C LYS A 3 -7.17 -13.06 7.70
N ASN A 4 -6.20 -13.47 6.92
CA ASN A 4 -5.14 -12.59 6.48
C ASN A 4 -5.72 -11.56 5.49
N VAL A 5 -5.27 -10.32 5.60
CA VAL A 5 -5.75 -9.20 4.79
C VAL A 5 -4.64 -8.68 3.89
N VAL A 6 -4.94 -8.52 2.63
CA VAL A 6 -4.14 -7.73 1.69
C VAL A 6 -4.79 -6.37 1.54
N TRP A 7 -4.15 -5.35 2.10
CA TRP A 7 -4.54 -3.95 1.98
C TRP A 7 -3.91 -3.35 0.72
N TRP A 8 -4.77 -3.02 -0.25
CA TRP A 8 -4.36 -2.57 -1.57
C TRP A 8 -4.78 -1.11 -1.81
N PRO A 9 -3.91 -0.11 -1.55
CA PRO A 9 -4.23 1.29 -1.72
C PRO A 9 -4.06 1.75 -3.17
N ALA A 10 -5.15 2.15 -3.81
CA ALA A 10 -5.20 2.63 -5.18
C ALA A 10 -6.05 3.89 -5.32
N VAL A 11 -5.64 4.95 -4.63
CA VAL A 11 -6.32 6.24 -4.70
C VAL A 11 -5.87 7.00 -5.94
N VAL A 12 -6.83 7.30 -6.81
CA VAL A 12 -6.62 8.09 -8.02
C VAL A 12 -6.62 9.59 -7.69
N ASN A 13 -5.67 10.34 -8.23
CA ASN A 13 -5.72 11.79 -8.22
C ASN A 13 -5.46 12.37 -9.63
N GLU A 14 -6.08 13.50 -9.93
CA GLU A 14 -6.03 14.11 -11.25
C GLU A 14 -4.62 14.58 -11.66
N THR A 15 -3.83 15.05 -10.71
CA THR A 15 -2.45 15.48 -10.95
C THR A 15 -1.58 14.31 -11.44
N HIS A 16 -1.75 13.15 -10.87
CA HIS A 16 -1.06 11.95 -11.31
C HIS A 16 -1.52 11.52 -12.70
N MET A 17 -2.82 11.56 -12.95
CA MET A 17 -3.38 11.21 -14.27
C MET A 17 -2.79 12.06 -15.37
N SER A 18 -2.71 13.36 -15.17
CA SER A 18 -2.16 14.28 -16.17
C SER A 18 -0.67 14.05 -16.44
N LYS A 19 0.10 13.66 -15.43
CA LYS A 19 1.56 13.50 -15.52
C LYS A 19 2.00 12.15 -16.08
N TYR A 20 1.27 11.07 -15.78
CA TYR A 20 1.73 9.70 -16.04
C TYR A 20 0.82 8.90 -16.97
N GLY A 21 -0.16 9.54 -17.61
CA GLY A 21 -1.00 8.91 -18.64
C GLY A 21 -2.11 7.99 -18.10
N GLY A 22 -2.39 8.02 -16.79
CA GLY A 22 -3.52 7.32 -16.22
C GLY A 22 -3.17 6.22 -15.22
N TYR A 23 -4.17 5.40 -14.92
CA TYR A 23 -4.13 4.37 -13.87
C TYR A 23 -4.49 2.97 -14.38
N ASP A 24 -4.39 2.71 -15.67
CA ASP A 24 -4.75 1.42 -16.26
C ASP A 24 -4.00 0.26 -15.62
N TYR A 25 -2.77 0.50 -15.16
CA TYR A 25 -1.98 -0.50 -14.45
C TYR A 25 -2.62 -0.94 -13.12
N PHE A 26 -3.48 -0.13 -12.50
CA PHE A 26 -4.23 -0.53 -11.31
C PHE A 26 -5.17 -1.70 -11.59
N GLU A 27 -5.80 -1.74 -12.75
CA GLU A 27 -6.68 -2.83 -13.12
C GLU A 27 -5.93 -4.17 -13.24
N TYR A 28 -4.72 -4.14 -13.79
CA TYR A 28 -3.88 -5.34 -13.88
C TYR A 28 -3.39 -5.76 -12.50
N SER A 29 -2.88 -4.83 -11.70
CA SER A 29 -2.45 -5.08 -10.32
C SER A 29 -3.59 -5.69 -9.51
N LYS A 30 -4.76 -5.04 -9.51
CA LYS A 30 -5.95 -5.51 -8.80
C LYS A 30 -6.28 -6.96 -9.13
N LYS A 31 -6.38 -7.31 -10.40
CA LYS A 31 -6.71 -8.67 -10.85
C LYS A 31 -5.70 -9.70 -10.34
N THR A 32 -4.40 -9.38 -10.34
CA THR A 32 -3.40 -10.32 -9.85
C THR A 32 -3.49 -10.53 -8.35
N TRP A 33 -3.77 -9.47 -7.58
CA TRP A 33 -3.93 -9.55 -6.13
C TRP A 33 -5.24 -10.22 -5.73
N GLU A 34 -6.36 -9.95 -6.42
CA GLU A 34 -7.64 -10.63 -6.18
C GLU A 34 -7.49 -12.14 -6.39
N TYR A 35 -6.89 -12.55 -7.51
CA TYR A 35 -6.64 -13.96 -7.81
C TYR A 35 -5.75 -14.63 -6.74
N TRP A 36 -4.66 -13.95 -6.35
CA TRP A 36 -3.75 -14.47 -5.33
C TRP A 36 -4.44 -14.60 -3.96
N CYS A 37 -5.25 -13.62 -3.57
CA CYS A 37 -6.02 -13.65 -2.32
C CYS A 37 -7.04 -14.79 -2.31
N GLU A 38 -7.77 -14.99 -3.40
CA GLU A 38 -8.72 -16.10 -3.52
C GLU A 38 -8.02 -17.45 -3.36
N ARG A 39 -6.90 -17.63 -4.03
CA ARG A 39 -6.11 -18.88 -3.98
C ARG A 39 -5.53 -19.17 -2.58
N ASN A 40 -5.20 -18.15 -1.80
CA ASN A 40 -4.58 -18.28 -0.49
C ASN A 40 -5.55 -18.03 0.68
N ASP A 41 -6.85 -18.01 0.42
CA ASP A 41 -7.90 -17.73 1.42
C ASP A 41 -7.68 -16.43 2.21
N CYS A 42 -7.18 -15.40 1.53
CA CYS A 42 -6.97 -14.06 2.08
C CYS A 42 -8.10 -13.10 1.69
N LEU A 43 -8.33 -12.09 2.50
CA LEU A 43 -9.27 -11.03 2.18
C LEU A 43 -8.55 -9.90 1.41
N PHE A 44 -9.01 -9.63 0.20
CA PHE A 44 -8.56 -8.47 -0.57
C PHE A 44 -9.35 -7.22 -0.17
N VAL A 45 -8.66 -6.18 0.30
CA VAL A 45 -9.29 -4.95 0.78
C VAL A 45 -8.75 -3.74 0.02
N PRO A 46 -9.47 -3.25 -0.99
CA PRO A 46 -9.07 -2.05 -1.71
C PRO A 46 -9.33 -0.79 -0.89
N PHE A 47 -8.37 0.14 -0.92
CA PHE A 47 -8.48 1.50 -0.42
C PHE A 47 -8.40 2.46 -1.60
N THR A 48 -9.56 2.93 -2.08
CA THR A 48 -9.67 3.69 -3.34
C THR A 48 -10.09 5.13 -3.14
N LYS A 49 -10.49 5.50 -1.92
CA LYS A 49 -10.88 6.87 -1.57
C LYS A 49 -10.03 7.36 -0.41
N PRO A 50 -9.52 8.59 -0.48
CA PRO A 50 -8.81 9.16 0.66
C PRO A 50 -9.76 9.34 1.86
N VAL A 51 -9.24 9.25 3.06
CA VAL A 51 -9.96 9.61 4.30
C VAL A 51 -10.00 11.13 4.43
N GLU A 52 -8.87 11.77 4.18
CA GLU A 52 -8.71 13.22 4.19
C GLU A 52 -8.59 13.74 2.76
N GLU A 53 -9.43 14.71 2.40
CA GLU A 53 -9.47 15.28 1.07
C GLU A 53 -8.34 16.28 0.79
N ASP A 54 -7.79 16.90 1.83
CA ASP A 54 -6.63 17.77 1.72
C ASP A 54 -5.35 16.96 1.46
N LEU A 55 -5.13 16.63 0.19
CA LEU A 55 -4.00 15.81 -0.26
C LEU A 55 -2.65 16.57 -0.20
N PHE A 56 -2.67 17.85 0.03
CA PHE A 56 -1.44 18.62 0.26
C PHE A 56 -0.91 18.34 1.68
N ARG A 57 -1.79 18.43 2.67
CA ARG A 57 -1.47 18.17 4.08
C ARG A 57 -1.36 16.67 4.38
N TYR A 58 -2.28 15.88 3.81
CA TYR A 58 -2.37 14.43 4.04
C TYR A 58 -2.13 13.67 2.74
N ARG A 59 -0.88 13.54 2.34
CA ARG A 59 -0.51 12.84 1.11
C ARG A 59 -1.02 11.41 1.11
N ILE A 60 -1.49 10.93 -0.04
CA ILE A 60 -2.04 9.59 -0.22
C ILE A 60 -1.09 8.50 0.28
N ASN A 61 0.22 8.67 0.02
CA ASN A 61 1.23 7.73 0.48
C ASN A 61 1.29 7.58 2.01
N TRP A 62 0.87 8.58 2.75
CA TRP A 62 0.79 8.52 4.19
C TRP A 62 -0.55 7.99 4.66
N GLN A 63 -1.65 8.44 4.04
CA GLN A 63 -2.99 8.00 4.40
C GLN A 63 -3.16 6.47 4.31
N LYS A 64 -2.58 5.85 3.29
CA LYS A 64 -2.64 4.40 3.10
C LYS A 64 -2.06 3.59 4.26
N ALA A 65 -1.14 4.18 5.03
CA ALA A 65 -0.52 3.55 6.19
C ALA A 65 -1.13 4.02 7.51
N ILE A 66 -1.32 5.34 7.65
CA ILE A 66 -1.81 5.95 8.91
C ILE A 66 -3.25 5.51 9.20
N PHE A 67 -4.13 5.53 8.19
CA PHE A 67 -5.56 5.21 8.37
C PHE A 67 -5.91 3.74 8.12
N LEU A 68 -4.91 2.87 7.94
CA LEU A 68 -5.15 1.46 7.65
C LEU A 68 -6.00 0.79 8.73
N PHE A 69 -5.61 0.91 9.98
CA PHE A 69 -6.31 0.25 11.09
C PHE A 69 -7.68 0.86 11.33
N ASP A 70 -7.82 2.18 11.28
CA ASP A 70 -9.08 2.89 11.46
C ASP A 70 -10.09 2.50 10.36
N GLU A 71 -9.61 2.35 9.12
CA GLU A 71 -10.45 1.91 8.00
C GLU A 71 -10.89 0.44 8.11
N LEU A 72 -10.02 -0.45 8.58
CA LEU A 72 -10.40 -1.84 8.83
C LEU A 72 -11.44 -1.92 9.94
N GLU A 73 -11.27 -1.18 11.03
CA GLU A 73 -12.24 -1.10 12.13
C GLU A 73 -13.58 -0.52 11.65
N ARG A 74 -13.58 0.60 10.93
CA ARG A 74 -14.78 1.22 10.36
C ARG A 74 -15.55 0.27 9.44
N ARG A 75 -14.86 -0.61 8.72
CA ARG A 75 -15.46 -1.62 7.84
C ARG A 75 -15.81 -2.93 8.56
N ASN A 76 -15.63 -3.01 9.88
CA ASN A 76 -15.79 -4.22 10.69
C ASN A 76 -14.99 -5.42 10.14
N ILE A 77 -13.79 -5.18 9.66
CA ILE A 77 -12.91 -6.22 9.12
C ILE A 77 -11.98 -6.71 10.23
N GLU A 78 -12.24 -7.91 10.71
CA GLU A 78 -11.30 -8.62 11.60
C GLU A 78 -10.20 -9.30 10.79
N TYR A 79 -8.98 -9.23 11.28
CA TYR A 79 -7.81 -9.77 10.60
C TYR A 79 -6.91 -10.57 11.55
N ASP A 80 -6.13 -11.47 10.96
CA ASP A 80 -5.04 -12.19 11.63
C ASP A 80 -3.70 -11.51 11.36
N GLN A 81 -3.35 -11.33 10.09
CA GLN A 81 -2.18 -10.58 9.63
C GLN A 81 -2.59 -9.62 8.52
N ILE A 82 -1.83 -8.55 8.32
CA ILE A 82 -2.09 -7.57 7.26
C ILE A 82 -0.83 -7.42 6.40
N ALA A 83 -1.01 -7.45 5.09
CA ALA A 83 -0.01 -7.03 4.13
C ALA A 83 -0.42 -5.70 3.50
N LEU A 84 0.35 -4.66 3.72
CA LEU A 84 0.26 -3.40 2.98
C LEU A 84 1.07 -3.55 1.70
N VAL A 85 0.38 -3.56 0.56
CA VAL A 85 1.00 -3.72 -0.75
C VAL A 85 0.91 -2.44 -1.57
N ASP A 86 1.80 -2.27 -2.53
CA ASP A 86 1.72 -1.14 -3.44
C ASP A 86 0.84 -1.49 -4.65
N SER A 87 -0.09 -0.62 -4.98
CA SER A 87 -1.03 -0.80 -6.09
C SER A 87 -0.40 -0.73 -7.48
N SER A 88 0.85 -0.27 -7.59
CA SER A 88 1.61 -0.31 -8.84
C SER A 88 2.28 -1.66 -9.11
N PHE A 89 2.34 -2.55 -8.12
CA PHE A 89 2.93 -3.87 -8.27
C PHE A 89 1.90 -4.95 -8.57
N MET A 90 2.28 -5.89 -9.42
CA MET A 90 1.55 -7.12 -9.69
C MET A 90 2.21 -8.27 -8.93
N ILE A 91 1.40 -9.15 -8.36
CA ILE A 91 1.90 -10.39 -7.76
C ILE A 91 1.90 -11.51 -8.79
N ARG A 92 2.92 -12.37 -8.75
CA ARG A 92 2.95 -13.55 -9.62
C ARG A 92 1.84 -14.54 -9.20
N HIS A 93 1.23 -15.18 -10.18
CA HIS A 93 0.15 -16.15 -9.95
C HIS A 93 0.58 -17.36 -9.11
N ASP A 94 1.86 -17.73 -9.18
CA ASP A 94 2.48 -18.84 -8.46
C ASP A 94 3.23 -18.41 -7.18
N ALA A 95 3.13 -17.15 -6.79
CA ALA A 95 3.77 -16.67 -5.57
C ALA A 95 3.25 -17.45 -4.34
N PRO A 96 4.16 -17.87 -3.45
CA PRO A 96 3.76 -18.59 -2.24
C PRO A 96 2.97 -17.69 -1.30
N ASN A 97 2.28 -18.32 -0.34
CA ASN A 97 1.61 -17.59 0.73
C ASN A 97 2.65 -16.98 1.69
N PHE A 98 2.99 -15.73 1.47
CA PHE A 98 4.01 -15.05 2.28
C PHE A 98 3.59 -14.85 3.74
N PHE A 99 2.30 -14.90 4.07
CA PHE A 99 1.84 -14.85 5.46
C PHE A 99 2.33 -16.06 6.29
N GLU A 100 2.54 -17.19 5.65
CA GLU A 100 3.12 -18.37 6.31
C GLU A 100 4.61 -18.25 6.56
N MET A 101 5.28 -17.31 5.87
CA MET A 101 6.73 -17.12 5.94
C MET A 101 7.17 -16.05 6.96
N THR A 102 6.24 -15.26 7.46
CA THR A 102 6.55 -14.09 8.31
C THR A 102 6.77 -14.43 9.77
N ASP A 103 6.39 -15.62 10.19
CA ASP A 103 6.38 -16.05 11.62
C ASP A 103 5.64 -15.01 12.50
N ARG A 104 4.58 -14.38 11.96
CA ARG A 104 3.75 -13.33 12.59
C ARG A 104 4.57 -12.12 13.06
N ARG A 105 5.72 -11.86 12.47
CA ARG A 105 6.58 -10.72 12.76
C ARG A 105 6.38 -9.61 11.74
N LEU A 106 6.70 -8.39 12.13
CA LEU A 106 6.79 -7.28 11.18
C LEU A 106 7.86 -7.63 10.14
N THR A 107 7.39 -7.78 8.92
CA THR A 107 8.23 -8.12 7.77
C THR A 107 8.08 -7.04 6.72
N ALA A 108 9.18 -6.58 6.17
CA ALA A 108 9.20 -5.59 5.12
C ALA A 108 10.15 -6.01 4.01
N TRP A 109 9.85 -5.55 2.80
CA TRP A 109 10.79 -5.67 1.69
C TRP A 109 12.02 -4.83 1.98
N ARG A 110 13.20 -5.42 1.89
CA ARG A 110 14.44 -4.68 1.95
C ARG A 110 14.76 -4.17 0.55
N ASP A 111 14.78 -2.86 0.41
CA ASP A 111 15.26 -2.24 -0.82
C ASP A 111 16.75 -2.56 -1.02
N MET A 112 17.10 -2.94 -2.24
CA MET A 112 18.47 -3.25 -2.64
C MET A 112 19.21 -2.01 -3.14
N ASP A 113 18.57 -0.85 -3.12
CA ASP A 113 19.16 0.41 -3.52
C ASP A 113 20.35 0.81 -2.63
N ASN A 114 21.25 1.58 -3.21
CA ASN A 114 22.46 1.98 -2.52
C ASN A 114 22.19 3.08 -1.47
N MET A 115 23.12 3.22 -0.55
CA MET A 115 23.06 4.22 0.53
C MET A 115 22.93 5.67 0.03
N ARG A 116 23.38 5.95 -1.18
CA ARG A 116 23.29 7.26 -1.81
C ARG A 116 21.83 7.66 -2.03
N TRP A 117 21.01 6.77 -2.60
CA TRP A 117 19.59 7.01 -2.81
C TRP A 117 18.85 7.26 -1.49
N ILE A 118 19.15 6.47 -0.45
CA ILE A 118 18.58 6.65 0.89
C ILE A 118 18.96 8.02 1.44
N TYR A 119 20.23 8.41 1.33
CA TYR A 119 20.71 9.70 1.77
C TYR A 119 20.02 10.86 1.04
N GLU A 120 19.93 10.82 -0.28
CA GLU A 120 19.27 11.82 -1.11
C GLU A 120 17.78 11.95 -0.76
N SER A 121 17.11 10.82 -0.51
CA SER A 121 15.71 10.79 -0.05
C SER A 121 15.54 11.46 1.31
N ILE A 122 16.41 11.17 2.27
CA ILE A 122 16.39 11.81 3.59
C ILE A 122 16.63 13.32 3.49
N GLN A 123 17.57 13.76 2.63
CA GLN A 123 17.80 15.20 2.41
C GLN A 123 16.58 15.87 1.77
N GLY A 124 15.92 15.20 0.83
CA GLY A 124 14.66 15.69 0.24
C GLY A 124 13.57 15.91 1.29
N TYR A 125 13.40 14.97 2.20
CA TYR A 125 12.44 15.09 3.32
C TYR A 125 12.83 16.21 4.30
N LYS A 126 14.09 16.34 4.65
CA LYS A 126 14.58 17.45 5.50
C LYS A 126 14.23 18.81 4.90
N ASN A 127 14.45 18.99 3.60
CA ASN A 127 14.11 20.25 2.92
C ASN A 127 12.61 20.56 2.93
N ILE A 128 11.77 19.53 2.91
CA ILE A 128 10.32 19.68 3.03
C ILE A 128 9.94 20.09 4.46
N PHE A 129 10.52 19.45 5.47
CA PHE A 129 10.18 19.68 6.88
C PHE A 129 10.79 20.95 7.46
N ASN A 130 11.97 21.37 7.00
CA ASN A 130 12.59 22.65 7.45
C ASN A 130 11.83 23.90 6.93
N GLY A 131 10.87 23.75 6.04
CA GLY A 131 9.95 24.80 5.64
C GLY A 131 8.73 24.98 6.57
N PHE A 132 8.67 24.25 7.67
CA PHE A 132 7.58 24.26 8.65
C PHE A 132 8.03 24.78 10.05
N GLU A 133 9.13 25.51 10.14
CA GLU A 133 9.49 26.25 11.35
C GLU A 133 8.67 27.53 11.48
#